data_a9e5bbe23da6de79bd54f92600e30ac2
#
_entry.id   a9e5bbe23da6de79bd54f92600e30ac2
#
_cell.length_a   1.000
_cell.length_b   1.000
_cell.length_c   1.000
_cell.angle_alpha   90.00
_cell.angle_beta   90.00
_cell.angle_gamma   90.00
#
_symmetry.space_group_name_H-M   'P 1'
#
loop_
_entity.id
_entity.type
_entity.pdbx_description
1 polymer ?
#
loop_
_entity_poly.entity_id
_entity_poly.type
_entity_poly.pdbx_seq_one_letter_code
_entity_poly.pdbx_strand_id
1 'polypeptide(L)'
;MKNFPLVSVVIPAYNCAKFLPETLDSVFAQTYRPIEVIVVDDGSTDHTVEIVRAYPDVCYFYQENQGVSVARNVAIAAAQGEFIAFLDGDDIWKPDKLSIQITYMLDNPNVGITGTKALNFLESGTEVPTWFEPQRDLGEPTVIIPSTLVVCKSVFTQIGDFSPTYRASEDTEWLCRAKDAQISIVTIPEILTLRRFHGSNLSWKMNSTRKYRMFKILKESIARQRISGNSPKRFIS
;
A
#
# COMPACT_ATOMS: atom_id res chain seq x y z
N MET A 1 -5.23 -30.15 -9.83
CA MET A 1 -5.56 -28.72 -9.96
C MET A 1 -4.46 -27.93 -9.26
N LYS A 2 -3.86 -26.91 -9.91
CA LYS A 2 -2.91 -26.03 -9.21
C LYS A 2 -3.68 -25.32 -8.10
N ASN A 3 -3.29 -25.53 -6.86
CA ASN A 3 -3.88 -24.81 -5.72
C ASN A 3 -3.24 -23.44 -5.70
N PHE A 4 -3.96 -22.40 -6.12
CA PHE A 4 -3.46 -21.04 -6.08
C PHE A 4 -3.50 -20.51 -4.64
N PRO A 5 -2.43 -19.87 -4.13
CA PRO A 5 -2.39 -19.34 -2.77
C PRO A 5 -3.43 -18.22 -2.55
N LEU A 6 -3.96 -18.16 -1.34
CA LEU A 6 -4.88 -17.09 -0.95
C LEU A 6 -4.13 -15.75 -0.87
N VAL A 7 -4.74 -14.71 -1.41
CA VAL A 7 -4.28 -13.32 -1.30
C VAL A 7 -5.24 -12.54 -0.40
N SER A 8 -4.71 -11.94 0.66
CA SER A 8 -5.47 -11.01 1.51
C SER A 8 -5.29 -9.59 0.98
N VAL A 9 -6.37 -8.99 0.52
CA VAL A 9 -6.42 -7.58 0.10
C VAL A 9 -6.72 -6.73 1.32
N VAL A 10 -5.79 -5.85 1.70
CA VAL A 10 -5.84 -4.99 2.88
C VAL A 10 -6.19 -3.57 2.47
N ILE A 11 -7.31 -3.05 2.96
CA ILE A 11 -7.84 -1.72 2.63
C ILE A 11 -8.05 -0.92 3.92
N PRO A 12 -7.15 0.00 4.29
CA PRO A 12 -7.42 0.97 5.33
C PRO A 12 -8.43 2.01 4.80
N ALA A 13 -9.46 2.31 5.57
CA ALA A 13 -10.52 3.25 5.20
C ALA A 13 -10.67 4.33 6.28
N TYR A 14 -10.73 5.59 5.86
CA TYR A 14 -11.06 6.71 6.73
C TYR A 14 -11.72 7.83 5.93
N ASN A 15 -13.00 8.07 6.16
CA ASN A 15 -13.79 9.09 5.44
C ASN A 15 -13.60 9.01 3.91
N CYS A 16 -13.77 7.81 3.36
CA CYS A 16 -13.59 7.53 1.94
C CYS A 16 -14.86 7.04 1.22
N ALA A 17 -16.05 7.27 1.81
CA ALA A 17 -17.34 6.83 1.25
C ALA A 17 -17.51 7.19 -0.24
N LYS A 18 -16.98 8.33 -0.67
CA LYS A 18 -17.04 8.78 -2.08
C LYS A 18 -16.32 7.85 -3.04
N PHE A 19 -15.17 7.28 -2.64
CA PHE A 19 -14.25 6.57 -3.52
C PHE A 19 -14.26 5.06 -3.31
N LEU A 20 -14.60 4.62 -2.09
CA LEU A 20 -14.54 3.23 -1.67
C LEU A 20 -15.35 2.25 -2.55
N PRO A 21 -16.53 2.62 -3.10
CA PRO A 21 -17.23 1.72 -4.04
C PRO A 21 -16.38 1.34 -5.23
N GLU A 22 -15.77 2.32 -5.92
CA GLU A 22 -14.94 2.08 -7.09
C GLU A 22 -13.67 1.29 -6.73
N THR A 23 -13.08 1.55 -5.56
CA THR A 23 -11.97 0.79 -5.01
C THR A 23 -12.36 -0.69 -4.82
N LEU A 24 -13.48 -0.99 -4.14
CA LEU A 24 -13.95 -2.36 -3.90
C LEU A 24 -14.33 -3.07 -5.20
N ASP A 25 -15.03 -2.38 -6.11
CA ASP A 25 -15.38 -2.93 -7.41
C ASP A 25 -14.13 -3.36 -8.18
N SER A 26 -13.04 -2.59 -8.11
CA SER A 26 -11.76 -2.91 -8.74
C SER A 26 -11.10 -4.16 -8.16
N VAL A 27 -11.30 -4.43 -6.87
CA VAL A 27 -10.83 -5.65 -6.19
C VAL A 27 -11.66 -6.85 -6.62
N PHE A 28 -12.98 -6.73 -6.64
CA PHE A 28 -13.84 -7.82 -7.05
C PHE A 28 -13.75 -8.13 -8.56
N ALA A 29 -13.30 -7.17 -9.37
CA ALA A 29 -13.00 -7.35 -10.79
C ALA A 29 -11.64 -8.02 -11.06
N GLN A 30 -10.81 -8.32 -10.04
CA GLN A 30 -9.54 -9.01 -10.26
C GLN A 30 -9.77 -10.39 -10.89
N THR A 31 -8.90 -10.75 -11.84
CA THR A 31 -8.93 -12.07 -12.52
C THR A 31 -8.33 -13.20 -11.67
N TYR A 32 -7.56 -12.85 -10.64
CA TYR A 32 -6.96 -13.82 -9.71
C TYR A 32 -7.95 -14.27 -8.64
N ARG A 33 -7.92 -15.59 -8.33
CA ARG A 33 -8.64 -16.20 -7.19
C ARG A 33 -7.77 -17.32 -6.61
N PRO A 34 -7.87 -17.62 -5.29
CA PRO A 34 -8.77 -17.03 -4.29
C PRO A 34 -8.25 -15.72 -3.70
N ILE A 35 -9.17 -14.82 -3.31
CA ILE A 35 -8.89 -13.61 -2.56
C ILE A 35 -9.80 -13.51 -1.34
N GLU A 36 -9.33 -12.88 -0.26
CA GLU A 36 -10.15 -12.31 0.81
C GLU A 36 -9.95 -10.80 0.84
N VAL A 37 -10.98 -10.06 1.22
CA VAL A 37 -10.94 -8.59 1.28
C VAL A 37 -11.18 -8.15 2.71
N ILE A 38 -10.22 -7.39 3.27
CA ILE A 38 -10.24 -6.93 4.65
C ILE A 38 -10.24 -5.41 4.64
N VAL A 39 -11.34 -4.80 5.08
CA VAL A 39 -11.46 -3.36 5.26
C VAL A 39 -11.36 -3.03 6.74
N VAL A 40 -10.42 -2.15 7.10
CA VAL A 40 -10.32 -1.60 8.46
C VAL A 40 -10.69 -0.13 8.42
N ASP A 41 -11.84 0.19 8.99
CA ASP A 41 -12.34 1.55 9.15
C ASP A 41 -11.68 2.20 10.36
N ASP A 42 -10.85 3.19 10.12
CA ASP A 42 -10.07 3.91 11.12
C ASP A 42 -10.87 5.10 11.71
N GLY A 43 -12.12 4.84 12.14
CA GLY A 43 -12.96 5.81 12.80
C GLY A 43 -13.63 6.82 11.86
N SER A 44 -14.15 6.36 10.72
CA SER A 44 -14.89 7.21 9.78
C SER A 44 -16.14 7.82 10.41
N THR A 45 -16.46 9.03 9.99
CA THR A 45 -17.64 9.81 10.40
C THR A 45 -18.59 10.10 9.23
N ASP A 46 -18.24 9.63 8.04
CA ASP A 46 -19.07 9.69 6.84
C ASP A 46 -19.79 8.33 6.60
N HIS A 47 -20.33 8.12 5.42
CA HIS A 47 -21.04 6.89 5.05
C HIS A 47 -20.13 5.72 4.67
N THR A 48 -18.86 5.69 5.09
CA THR A 48 -17.90 4.61 4.76
C THR A 48 -18.42 3.25 5.23
N VAL A 49 -18.97 3.15 6.44
CA VAL A 49 -19.48 1.89 6.98
C VAL A 49 -20.67 1.34 6.18
N GLU A 50 -21.59 2.20 5.75
CA GLU A 50 -22.74 1.82 4.93
C GLU A 50 -22.29 1.26 3.57
N ILE A 51 -21.26 1.87 2.96
CA ILE A 51 -20.68 1.36 1.72
C ILE A 51 -20.10 -0.04 1.92
N VAL A 52 -19.29 -0.26 2.96
CA VAL A 52 -18.69 -1.58 3.19
C VAL A 52 -19.75 -2.66 3.42
N ARG A 53 -20.81 -2.35 4.15
CA ARG A 53 -21.92 -3.29 4.42
C ARG A 53 -22.67 -3.73 3.15
N ALA A 54 -22.59 -2.97 2.06
CA ALA A 54 -23.15 -3.36 0.77
C ALA A 54 -22.34 -4.48 0.07
N TYR A 55 -21.14 -4.81 0.56
CA TYR A 55 -20.26 -5.85 0.03
C TYR A 55 -20.17 -7.01 1.03
N PRO A 56 -21.03 -8.05 0.93
CA PRO A 56 -21.13 -9.12 1.94
C PRO A 56 -19.88 -10.00 2.07
N ASP A 57 -19.01 -10.02 1.03
CA ASP A 57 -17.78 -10.80 1.02
C ASP A 57 -16.57 -10.03 1.61
N VAL A 58 -16.81 -8.84 2.20
CA VAL A 58 -15.77 -8.04 2.86
C VAL A 58 -15.75 -8.34 4.36
N CYS A 59 -14.56 -8.70 4.87
CA CYS A 59 -14.29 -8.74 6.30
C CYS A 59 -14.09 -7.31 6.81
N TYR A 60 -15.05 -6.80 7.58
CA TYR A 60 -15.02 -5.44 8.12
C TYR A 60 -14.57 -5.40 9.56
N PHE A 61 -13.61 -4.50 9.85
CA PHE A 61 -13.17 -4.14 11.20
C PHE A 61 -13.31 -2.64 11.42
N TYR A 62 -13.69 -2.25 12.63
CA TYR A 62 -13.75 -0.86 13.07
C TYR A 62 -12.75 -0.62 14.19
N GLN A 63 -12.08 0.52 14.17
CA GLN A 63 -11.30 1.04 15.29
C GLN A 63 -11.52 2.54 15.43
N GLU A 64 -11.28 3.08 16.64
CA GLU A 64 -11.12 4.53 16.81
C GLU A 64 -9.90 5.00 16.02
N ASN A 65 -9.91 6.23 15.50
CA ASN A 65 -8.85 6.72 14.62
C ASN A 65 -7.47 6.69 15.28
N GLN A 66 -6.61 5.80 14.78
CA GLN A 66 -5.23 5.62 15.21
C GLN A 66 -4.23 5.78 14.06
N GLY A 67 -4.72 6.07 12.86
CA GLY A 67 -3.93 6.29 11.65
C GLY A 67 -3.71 5.03 10.81
N VAL A 68 -3.37 5.27 9.55
CA VAL A 68 -3.28 4.25 8.48
C VAL A 68 -2.34 3.07 8.82
N SER A 69 -1.25 3.31 9.55
CA SER A 69 -0.33 2.24 9.99
C SER A 69 -1.03 1.23 10.88
N VAL A 70 -1.80 1.70 11.88
CA VAL A 70 -2.51 0.83 12.81
C VAL A 70 -3.61 0.07 12.08
N ALA A 71 -4.37 0.76 11.21
CA ALA A 71 -5.41 0.12 10.40
C ALA A 71 -4.84 -0.99 9.51
N ARG A 72 -3.70 -0.75 8.82
CA ARG A 72 -3.03 -1.80 8.04
C ARG A 72 -2.57 -2.95 8.92
N ASN A 73 -2.01 -2.68 10.10
CA ASN A 73 -1.52 -3.72 11.01
C ASN A 73 -2.66 -4.61 11.53
N VAL A 74 -3.82 -4.02 11.85
CA VAL A 74 -5.02 -4.79 12.22
C VAL A 74 -5.45 -5.72 11.08
N ALA A 75 -5.47 -5.22 9.84
CA ALA A 75 -5.80 -6.04 8.68
C ALA A 75 -4.77 -7.14 8.41
N ILE A 76 -3.45 -6.86 8.55
CA ILE A 76 -2.37 -7.85 8.40
C ILE A 76 -2.51 -8.96 9.45
N ALA A 77 -2.84 -8.61 10.69
CA ALA A 77 -3.06 -9.59 11.75
C ALA A 77 -4.28 -10.50 11.49
N ALA A 78 -5.34 -9.96 10.88
CA ALA A 78 -6.54 -10.71 10.52
C ALA A 78 -6.37 -11.55 9.24
N ALA A 79 -5.42 -11.20 8.38
CA ALA A 79 -5.20 -11.82 7.08
C ALA A 79 -4.85 -13.31 7.19
N GLN A 80 -5.47 -14.16 6.35
CA GLN A 80 -5.24 -15.59 6.28
C GLN A 80 -4.40 -16.00 5.06
N GLY A 81 -4.26 -15.11 4.07
CA GLY A 81 -3.53 -15.35 2.84
C GLY A 81 -2.02 -15.51 3.04
N GLU A 82 -1.39 -16.22 2.11
CA GLU A 82 0.06 -16.33 2.00
C GLU A 82 0.69 -15.03 1.49
N PHE A 83 -0.09 -14.24 0.75
CA PHE A 83 0.28 -12.94 0.22
C PHE A 83 -0.64 -11.86 0.74
N ILE A 84 -0.06 -10.70 1.04
CA ILE A 84 -0.78 -9.48 1.44
C ILE A 84 -0.67 -8.48 0.28
N ALA A 85 -1.80 -8.00 -0.20
CA ALA A 85 -1.88 -6.95 -1.22
C ALA A 85 -2.52 -5.70 -0.60
N PHE A 86 -1.89 -4.54 -0.74
CA PHE A 86 -2.39 -3.29 -0.17
C PHE A 86 -3.11 -2.46 -1.23
N LEU A 87 -4.23 -1.86 -0.84
CA LEU A 87 -4.97 -0.89 -1.64
C LEU A 87 -5.52 0.20 -0.74
N ASP A 88 -5.18 1.45 -1.00
CA ASP A 88 -5.77 2.57 -0.27
C ASP A 88 -7.23 2.79 -0.73
N GLY A 89 -8.11 3.23 0.19
CA GLY A 89 -9.57 3.29 -0.03
C GLY A 89 -10.04 4.31 -1.07
N ASP A 90 -9.12 4.94 -1.80
CA ASP A 90 -9.35 5.94 -2.83
C ASP A 90 -8.66 5.61 -4.18
N ASP A 91 -7.87 4.52 -4.23
CA ASP A 91 -7.16 4.06 -5.42
C ASP A 91 -7.93 2.93 -6.16
N ILE A 92 -7.50 2.63 -7.39
CA ILE A 92 -8.15 1.64 -8.26
C ILE A 92 -7.10 0.69 -8.82
N TRP A 93 -7.41 -0.61 -8.86
CA TRP A 93 -6.60 -1.62 -9.53
C TRP A 93 -7.11 -1.93 -10.94
N LYS A 94 -6.19 -2.24 -11.86
CA LYS A 94 -6.54 -2.90 -13.11
C LYS A 94 -6.80 -4.39 -12.89
N PRO A 95 -7.67 -5.04 -13.69
CA PRO A 95 -8.16 -6.41 -13.44
C PRO A 95 -7.07 -7.48 -13.29
N ASP A 96 -5.94 -7.33 -13.98
CA ASP A 96 -4.89 -8.36 -14.01
C ASP A 96 -3.75 -8.14 -13.00
N LYS A 97 -3.89 -7.16 -12.08
CA LYS A 97 -2.81 -6.82 -11.16
C LYS A 97 -2.38 -8.01 -10.28
N LEU A 98 -3.32 -8.64 -9.61
CA LEU A 98 -2.99 -9.75 -8.72
C LEU A 98 -2.48 -10.97 -9.51
N SER A 99 -3.07 -11.29 -10.65
CA SER A 99 -2.63 -12.44 -11.47
C SER A 99 -1.19 -12.25 -11.95
N ILE A 100 -0.81 -11.06 -12.39
CA ILE A 100 0.56 -10.77 -12.84
C ILE A 100 1.55 -10.86 -11.67
N GLN A 101 1.27 -10.18 -10.55
CA GLN A 101 2.19 -10.15 -9.41
C GLN A 101 2.35 -11.51 -8.73
N ILE A 102 1.25 -12.23 -8.50
CA ILE A 102 1.30 -13.55 -7.87
C ILE A 102 2.00 -14.57 -8.77
N THR A 103 1.71 -14.59 -10.07
CA THR A 103 2.42 -15.47 -11.01
C THR A 103 3.92 -15.20 -10.96
N TYR A 104 4.32 -13.91 -11.01
CA TYR A 104 5.73 -13.54 -10.90
C TYR A 104 6.37 -14.05 -9.60
N MET A 105 5.70 -13.88 -8.45
CA MET A 105 6.24 -14.31 -7.15
C MET A 105 6.31 -15.83 -7.03
N LEU A 106 5.37 -16.57 -7.61
CA LEU A 106 5.40 -18.04 -7.64
C LEU A 106 6.54 -18.58 -8.52
N ASP A 107 6.81 -17.90 -9.63
CA ASP A 107 7.94 -18.25 -10.53
C ASP A 107 9.30 -17.81 -9.95
N ASN A 108 9.30 -16.88 -8.97
CA ASN A 108 10.49 -16.34 -8.33
C ASN A 108 10.39 -16.39 -6.79
N PRO A 109 10.46 -17.58 -6.16
CA PRO A 109 10.17 -17.77 -4.74
C PRO A 109 11.12 -17.02 -3.77
N ASN A 110 12.25 -16.50 -4.25
CA ASN A 110 13.16 -15.67 -3.47
C ASN A 110 12.70 -14.20 -3.37
N VAL A 111 11.67 -13.80 -4.13
CA VAL A 111 11.13 -12.44 -4.11
C VAL A 111 10.10 -12.32 -2.99
N GLY A 112 10.39 -11.48 -2.01
CA GLY A 112 9.49 -11.25 -0.87
C GLY A 112 8.45 -10.16 -1.12
N ILE A 113 8.75 -9.20 -2.01
CA ILE A 113 7.90 -8.04 -2.28
C ILE A 113 7.91 -7.76 -3.78
N THR A 114 6.73 -7.58 -4.37
CA THR A 114 6.60 -6.99 -5.71
C THR A 114 5.84 -5.67 -5.62
N GLY A 115 6.26 -4.71 -6.43
CA GLY A 115 5.52 -3.49 -6.73
C GLY A 115 5.20 -3.40 -8.22
N THR A 116 4.20 -2.62 -8.58
CA THR A 116 3.92 -2.24 -9.98
C THR A 116 4.07 -0.75 -10.15
N LYS A 117 3.88 -0.24 -11.38
CA LYS A 117 3.73 1.20 -11.57
C LYS A 117 2.28 1.64 -11.31
N ALA A 118 2.13 2.88 -10.84
CA ALA A 118 0.83 3.54 -10.71
C ALA A 118 0.78 4.77 -11.62
N LEU A 119 -0.34 4.94 -12.31
CA LEU A 119 -0.65 6.18 -13.02
C LEU A 119 -1.47 7.07 -12.09
N ASN A 120 -0.97 8.28 -11.86
CA ASN A 120 -1.67 9.27 -11.07
C ASN A 120 -2.75 9.96 -11.90
N PHE A 121 -3.92 10.18 -11.32
CA PHE A 121 -4.98 10.99 -11.93
C PHE A 121 -5.60 11.93 -10.91
N LEU A 122 -6.13 13.05 -11.40
CA LEU A 122 -6.78 14.06 -10.58
C LEU A 122 -8.29 13.83 -10.59
N GLU A 123 -8.90 13.76 -9.41
CA GLU A 123 -10.35 13.71 -9.28
C GLU A 123 -10.96 15.02 -9.78
N SER A 124 -12.06 14.90 -10.52
CA SER A 124 -12.74 16.06 -11.10
C SER A 124 -13.18 17.05 -10.04
N GLY A 125 -12.94 18.35 -10.28
CA GLY A 125 -13.27 19.42 -9.35
C GLY A 125 -12.30 19.56 -8.16
N THR A 126 -11.16 18.86 -8.17
CA THR A 126 -10.17 19.00 -7.10
C THR A 126 -9.39 20.29 -7.23
N GLU A 127 -9.39 21.10 -6.17
CA GLU A 127 -8.48 22.24 -6.02
C GLU A 127 -7.07 21.72 -5.70
N VAL A 128 -6.12 22.02 -6.60
CA VAL A 128 -4.73 21.59 -6.42
C VAL A 128 -3.93 22.58 -5.57
N PRO A 129 -3.04 22.11 -4.69
CA PRO A 129 -2.17 23.00 -3.92
C PRO A 129 -1.16 23.68 -4.85
N THR A 130 -0.63 24.84 -4.40
CA THR A 130 0.30 25.68 -5.19
C THR A 130 1.61 24.98 -5.57
N TRP A 131 2.01 23.94 -4.85
CA TRP A 131 3.21 23.16 -5.14
C TRP A 131 2.96 21.99 -6.12
N PHE A 132 1.70 21.72 -6.50
CA PHE A 132 1.34 20.65 -7.43
C PHE A 132 1.65 21.08 -8.87
N GLU A 133 2.39 20.24 -9.58
CA GLU A 133 2.78 20.46 -10.96
C GLU A 133 2.23 19.32 -11.84
N PRO A 134 1.17 19.56 -12.65
CA PRO A 134 0.50 18.51 -13.43
C PRO A 134 1.44 17.67 -14.27
N GLN A 135 2.42 18.29 -14.96
CA GLN A 135 3.38 17.57 -15.81
C GLN A 135 4.24 16.59 -15.00
N ARG A 136 4.68 16.97 -13.80
CA ARG A 136 5.47 16.14 -12.90
C ARG A 136 4.60 15.11 -12.17
N ASP A 137 3.47 15.55 -11.61
CA ASP A 137 2.71 14.77 -10.64
C ASP A 137 1.72 13.79 -11.31
N LEU A 138 1.31 14.05 -12.58
CA LEU A 138 0.44 13.18 -13.37
C LEU A 138 1.14 12.55 -14.58
N GLY A 139 2.23 13.15 -15.08
CA GLY A 139 2.87 12.76 -16.33
C GLY A 139 3.70 11.48 -16.26
N GLU A 140 4.32 11.21 -15.11
CA GLU A 140 5.21 10.06 -14.93
C GLU A 140 4.59 9.02 -13.99
N PRO A 141 4.69 7.71 -14.32
CA PRO A 141 4.21 6.66 -13.43
C PRO A 141 4.98 6.65 -12.12
N THR A 142 4.25 6.69 -11.00
CA THR A 142 4.82 6.52 -9.67
C THR A 142 5.13 5.05 -9.42
N VAL A 143 6.25 4.76 -8.78
CA VAL A 143 6.62 3.41 -8.37
C VAL A 143 6.59 3.29 -6.85
N ILE A 144 6.22 2.10 -6.35
CA ILE A 144 6.31 1.72 -4.95
C ILE A 144 5.55 2.69 -4.01
N ILE A 145 4.23 2.65 -4.13
CA ILE A 145 3.28 3.12 -3.14
C ILE A 145 2.50 1.92 -2.59
N PRO A 146 1.88 1.98 -1.40
CA PRO A 146 1.16 0.82 -0.83
C PRO A 146 0.24 0.14 -1.82
N SER A 147 -0.60 0.88 -2.54
CA SER A 147 -1.56 0.33 -3.52
C SER A 147 -0.92 -0.44 -4.69
N THR A 148 0.40 -0.38 -4.87
CA THR A 148 1.12 -1.17 -5.89
C THR A 148 1.69 -2.47 -5.35
N LEU A 149 1.77 -2.64 -4.02
CA LEU A 149 2.53 -3.72 -3.39
C LEU A 149 1.74 -5.02 -3.27
N VAL A 150 2.45 -6.12 -3.49
CA VAL A 150 2.11 -7.47 -3.01
C VAL A 150 3.33 -8.01 -2.25
N VAL A 151 3.08 -8.58 -1.07
CA VAL A 151 4.11 -8.97 -0.10
C VAL A 151 3.85 -10.40 0.36
N CYS A 152 4.88 -11.25 0.42
CA CYS A 152 4.79 -12.52 1.15
C CYS A 152 4.51 -12.24 2.64
N LYS A 153 3.48 -12.86 3.21
CA LYS A 153 3.10 -12.64 4.61
C LYS A 153 4.27 -12.88 5.58
N SER A 154 5.15 -13.83 5.26
CA SER A 154 6.36 -14.13 6.04
C SER A 154 7.32 -12.94 6.21
N VAL A 155 7.28 -11.95 5.31
CA VAL A 155 8.11 -10.75 5.43
C VAL A 155 7.76 -9.97 6.70
N PHE A 156 6.48 -9.89 7.07
CA PHE A 156 6.05 -9.22 8.32
C PHE A 156 6.60 -9.91 9.56
N THR A 157 6.71 -11.24 9.53
CA THR A 157 7.35 -11.98 10.63
C THR A 157 8.84 -11.65 10.76
N GLN A 158 9.52 -11.36 9.63
CA GLN A 158 10.96 -11.10 9.61
C GLN A 158 11.32 -9.67 10.02
N ILE A 159 10.55 -8.67 9.56
CA ILE A 159 10.90 -7.25 9.73
C ILE A 159 9.88 -6.47 10.58
N GLY A 160 8.79 -7.11 11.03
CA GLY A 160 7.70 -6.48 11.79
C GLY A 160 6.76 -5.65 10.93
N ASP A 161 5.72 -5.14 11.56
CA ASP A 161 4.61 -4.40 10.98
C ASP A 161 4.95 -2.93 10.68
N PHE A 162 4.00 -2.16 10.13
CA PHE A 162 4.15 -0.72 9.91
C PHE A 162 4.26 0.04 11.23
N SER A 163 5.22 0.97 11.32
CA SER A 163 5.41 1.80 12.51
C SER A 163 4.43 2.99 12.55
N PRO A 164 3.61 3.13 13.60
CA PRO A 164 2.72 4.29 13.75
C PRO A 164 3.46 5.63 13.91
N THR A 165 4.75 5.58 14.23
CA THR A 165 5.61 6.77 14.43
C THR A 165 5.85 7.55 13.13
N TYR A 166 5.71 6.90 11.96
CA TYR A 166 6.04 7.47 10.65
C TYR A 166 4.80 7.81 9.82
N ARG A 167 3.84 8.53 10.42
CA ARG A 167 2.61 8.94 9.72
C ARG A 167 2.89 9.59 8.37
N ALA A 168 2.26 9.08 7.29
CA ALA A 168 2.46 9.47 5.88
C ALA A 168 3.90 9.25 5.34
N SER A 169 4.65 8.30 5.92
CA SER A 169 5.92 7.77 5.42
C SER A 169 6.20 6.38 6.03
N GLU A 170 5.18 5.74 6.58
CA GLU A 170 5.23 4.40 7.19
C GLU A 170 5.62 3.33 6.17
N ASP A 171 5.15 3.48 4.94
CA ASP A 171 5.49 2.64 3.78
C ASP A 171 6.98 2.75 3.43
N THR A 172 7.49 3.97 3.36
CA THR A 172 8.90 4.25 3.08
C THR A 172 9.80 3.70 4.19
N GLU A 173 9.43 3.89 5.44
CA GLU A 173 10.17 3.34 6.59
C GLU A 173 10.18 1.82 6.54
N TRP A 174 9.02 1.19 6.32
CA TRP A 174 8.89 -0.26 6.26
C TRP A 174 9.71 -0.87 5.11
N LEU A 175 9.66 -0.25 3.91
CA LEU A 175 10.46 -0.66 2.77
C LEU A 175 11.98 -0.47 3.00
N CYS A 176 12.39 0.55 3.77
CA CYS A 176 13.78 0.68 4.19
C CYS A 176 14.19 -0.48 5.11
N ARG A 177 13.33 -0.90 6.07
CA ARG A 177 13.59 -2.10 6.88
C ARG A 177 13.70 -3.36 6.03
N ALA A 178 12.81 -3.53 5.04
CA ALA A 178 12.88 -4.65 4.12
C ALA A 178 14.21 -4.68 3.35
N LYS A 179 14.65 -3.54 2.82
CA LYS A 179 15.97 -3.42 2.16
C LYS A 179 17.13 -3.70 3.10
N ASP A 180 17.09 -3.18 4.34
CA ASP A 180 18.12 -3.41 5.36
C ASP A 180 18.22 -4.90 5.72
N ALA A 181 17.08 -5.61 5.76
CA ALA A 181 16.99 -7.06 5.98
C ALA A 181 17.27 -7.89 4.70
N GLN A 182 17.65 -7.24 3.61
CA GLN A 182 17.95 -7.88 2.31
C GLN A 182 16.76 -8.66 1.69
N ILE A 183 15.54 -8.28 2.01
CA ILE A 183 14.35 -8.79 1.32
C ILE A 183 14.41 -8.38 -0.16
N SER A 184 14.25 -9.34 -1.04
CA SER A 184 14.20 -9.10 -2.49
C SER A 184 12.92 -8.33 -2.85
N ILE A 185 13.08 -7.13 -3.41
CA ILE A 185 12.00 -6.25 -3.87
C ILE A 185 12.12 -6.06 -5.36
N VAL A 186 11.07 -6.39 -6.10
CA VAL A 186 11.04 -6.27 -7.58
C VAL A 186 9.92 -5.34 -8.00
N THR A 187 10.23 -4.43 -8.93
CA THR A 187 9.22 -3.60 -9.59
C THR A 187 8.87 -4.17 -10.95
N ILE A 188 7.64 -4.60 -11.09
CA ILE A 188 7.04 -5.04 -12.35
C ILE A 188 6.68 -3.77 -13.16
N PRO A 189 7.12 -3.65 -14.44
CA PRO A 189 7.08 -2.37 -15.16
C PRO A 189 5.69 -1.92 -15.59
N GLU A 190 4.68 -2.80 -15.48
CA GLU A 190 3.30 -2.54 -15.89
C GLU A 190 2.60 -1.53 -14.97
N ILE A 191 1.77 -0.67 -15.56
CA ILE A 191 0.89 0.25 -14.84
C ILE A 191 -0.40 -0.51 -14.51
N LEU A 192 -0.51 -0.99 -13.26
CA LEU A 192 -1.62 -1.82 -12.78
C LEU A 192 -2.41 -1.17 -11.64
N THR A 193 -2.04 0.05 -11.25
CA THR A 193 -2.74 0.86 -10.26
C THR A 193 -3.03 2.24 -10.82
N LEU A 194 -4.22 2.76 -10.57
CA LEU A 194 -4.59 4.14 -10.81
C LEU A 194 -4.67 4.83 -9.44
N ARG A 195 -3.77 5.77 -9.19
CA ARG A 195 -3.71 6.52 -7.95
C ARG A 195 -4.49 7.81 -8.07
N ARG A 196 -5.45 8.00 -7.19
CA ARG A 196 -6.31 9.18 -7.18
C ARG A 196 -5.71 10.31 -6.37
N PHE A 197 -5.66 11.51 -6.96
CA PHE A 197 -5.40 12.75 -6.25
C PHE A 197 -6.70 13.53 -6.02
N HIS A 198 -6.94 13.89 -4.76
CA HIS A 198 -8.08 14.72 -4.33
C HIS A 198 -7.69 15.53 -3.09
N GLY A 199 -8.49 16.55 -2.73
CA GLY A 199 -8.14 17.52 -1.69
C GLY A 199 -7.96 16.97 -0.27
N SER A 200 -8.39 15.74 0.00
CA SER A 200 -8.26 15.09 1.31
C SER A 200 -7.09 14.11 1.43
N ASN A 201 -6.29 13.87 0.38
CA ASN A 201 -5.14 12.96 0.47
C ASN A 201 -4.21 13.29 1.62
N LEU A 202 -3.86 12.28 2.42
CA LEU A 202 -2.95 12.44 3.56
C LEU A 202 -1.55 12.92 3.12
N SER A 203 -1.05 12.43 2.00
CA SER A 203 0.23 12.83 1.43
C SER A 203 0.30 14.33 1.09
N TRP A 204 -0.81 14.94 0.68
CA TRP A 204 -0.89 16.37 0.43
C TRP A 204 -0.84 17.17 1.72
N LYS A 205 -1.64 16.77 2.72
CA LYS A 205 -1.71 17.46 4.03
C LYS A 205 -0.38 17.46 4.77
N MET A 206 0.45 16.43 4.57
CA MET A 206 1.71 16.24 5.32
C MET A 206 2.98 16.50 4.50
N ASN A 207 2.86 17.15 3.35
CA ASN A 207 4.01 17.40 2.46
C ASN A 207 5.12 18.25 3.12
N SER A 208 4.78 19.25 3.92
CA SER A 208 5.74 20.17 4.55
C SER A 208 6.78 19.49 5.46
N THR A 209 6.43 18.36 6.08
CA THR A 209 7.32 17.62 6.98
C THR A 209 8.01 16.42 6.33
N ARG A 210 7.80 16.19 5.03
CA ARG A 210 8.32 15.04 4.28
C ARG A 210 9.84 14.92 4.36
N LYS A 211 10.57 16.04 4.12
CA LYS A 211 12.04 16.04 4.16
C LYS A 211 12.60 15.61 5.52
N TYR A 212 11.99 16.08 6.62
CA TYR A 212 12.41 15.72 7.97
C TYR A 212 12.19 14.23 8.25
N ARG A 213 11.02 13.68 7.87
CA ARG A 213 10.73 12.25 8.03
C ARG A 213 11.71 11.38 7.23
N MET A 214 11.99 11.75 5.97
CA MET A 214 12.96 11.05 5.14
C MET A 214 14.36 11.03 5.76
N PHE A 215 14.81 12.17 6.32
CA PHE A 215 16.10 12.24 7.00
C PHE A 215 16.17 11.31 8.22
N LYS A 216 15.08 11.27 9.02
CA LYS A 216 14.99 10.37 10.19
C LYS A 216 15.06 8.90 9.75
N ILE A 217 14.30 8.50 8.73
CA ILE A 217 14.28 7.14 8.17
C ILE A 217 15.69 6.73 7.70
N LEU A 218 16.37 7.60 6.94
CA LEU A 218 17.72 7.33 6.46
C LEU A 218 18.73 7.16 7.60
N LYS A 219 18.66 8.00 8.63
CA LYS A 219 19.53 7.89 9.81
C LYS A 219 19.36 6.55 10.52
N GLU A 220 18.12 6.10 10.69
CA GLU A 220 17.83 4.82 11.33
C GLU A 220 18.25 3.62 10.46
N SER A 221 18.04 3.70 9.15
CA SER A 221 18.53 2.68 8.20
C SER A 221 20.04 2.52 8.25
N ILE A 222 20.80 3.64 8.24
CA ILE A 222 22.26 3.60 8.40
C ILE A 222 22.66 2.95 9.73
N ALA A 223 21.95 3.24 10.82
CA ALA A 223 22.23 2.64 12.12
C ALA A 223 21.99 1.12 12.08
N ARG A 224 20.89 0.64 11.50
CA ARG A 224 20.59 -0.80 11.34
C ARG A 224 21.69 -1.51 10.51
N GLN A 225 22.10 -0.93 9.38
CA GLN A 225 23.14 -1.50 8.53
C GLN A 225 24.50 -1.62 9.22
N ARG A 226 24.87 -0.65 10.05
CA ARG A 226 26.10 -0.72 10.86
C ARG A 226 26.07 -1.85 11.89
N ILE A 227 24.94 -2.10 12.52
CA ILE A 227 24.77 -3.18 13.51
C ILE A 227 24.85 -4.55 12.83
N SER A 228 24.30 -4.68 11.61
CA SER A 228 24.31 -5.94 10.84
C SER A 228 25.65 -6.23 10.13
N GLY A 229 26.66 -5.37 10.28
CA GLY A 229 27.97 -5.52 9.64
C GLY A 229 27.96 -5.24 8.12
N ASN A 230 26.87 -4.74 7.58
CA ASN A 230 26.72 -4.37 6.17
C ASN A 230 27.21 -2.93 5.94
N SER A 231 28.10 -2.73 5.00
CA SER A 231 28.47 -1.38 4.56
C SER A 231 27.23 -0.67 4.00
N PRO A 232 27.01 0.63 4.34
CA PRO A 232 25.86 1.38 3.86
C PRO A 232 25.83 1.40 2.33
N LYS A 233 24.83 0.75 1.71
CA LYS A 233 24.62 0.82 0.26
C LYS A 233 24.11 2.22 -0.10
N ARG A 234 24.65 2.80 -1.19
CA ARG A 234 24.20 4.10 -1.69
C ARG A 234 22.70 4.02 -2.05
N PHE A 235 21.91 4.93 -1.51
CA PHE A 235 20.46 5.06 -1.72
C PHE A 235 20.08 5.76 -3.04
N ILE A 236 21.02 5.89 -4.00
CA ILE A 236 20.82 6.67 -5.23
C ILE A 236 21.13 5.79 -6.43
N SER A 237 20.11 5.36 -7.10
CA SER A 237 19.99 5.18 -8.56
C SER A 237 18.53 5.08 -8.94
#